data_1d0fd3e0a0598be67f0b64c5e42b5b3d
#
_entry.id   1d0fd3e0a0598be67f0b64c5e42b5b3d
#
_cell.length_a   1.000
_cell.length_b   1.000
_cell.length_c   1.000
_cell.angle_alpha   90.00
_cell.angle_beta   90.00
_cell.angle_gamma   90.00
#
_symmetry.space_group_name_H-M   'P 1'
#
loop_
_entity.id
_entity.type
_entity.pdbx_description
1 polymer ?
#
loop_
_entity_poly.entity_id
_entity_poly.type
_entity_poly.pdbx_seq_one_letter_code
_entity_poly.pdbx_strand_id
1 'polypeptide(L)'
;MSFGSGSMTNSIAEIKDCKLIFLIGGNPTEAHPIVGLEMKKALRKGCTFIVADPRKIWFAQHAKLYLPVRPGSDNWLLNAMAHVIIAEGLENKEFIKTRTEGFEELKLFVKDITPEKAEEFTGIPAEDIRQAARLYAKSEKSAIFYTLGITEHTCGTDNVRTIANLALLTGHIGKSSTGVNPIRGQNNVQGATDMGALPDRMHGYQYLSDPAVVDKFEKAWGV
;
A
#
# COMPACT_ATOMS: atom_id res chain seq x y z
N MET A 1 0.52 -6.61 12.29
CA MET A 1 1.13 -6.44 10.94
C MET A 1 0.33 -7.28 9.95
N SER A 2 -0.14 -6.69 8.84
CA SER A 2 -1.02 -7.42 7.88
C SER A 2 -0.29 -8.53 7.09
N PHE A 3 1.02 -8.39 6.85
CA PHE A 3 1.82 -9.34 6.05
C PHE A 3 3.08 -9.83 6.77
N GLY A 4 3.13 -9.72 8.09
CA GLY A 4 4.23 -10.21 8.93
C GLY A 4 5.49 -9.34 8.97
N SER A 5 5.69 -8.43 8.04
CA SER A 5 6.83 -7.51 8.00
C SER A 5 6.39 -6.10 7.65
N GLY A 6 7.18 -5.10 8.06
CA GLY A 6 6.99 -3.69 7.67
C GLY A 6 7.71 -3.31 6.38
N SER A 7 8.23 -4.26 5.62
CA SER A 7 8.95 -4.04 4.36
C SER A 7 8.05 -4.21 3.14
N MET A 8 8.59 -3.86 1.97
CA MET A 8 7.94 -4.14 0.67
C MET A 8 7.71 -5.65 0.51
N THR A 9 6.57 -6.02 -0.05
CA THR A 9 6.26 -7.44 -0.32
C THR A 9 7.01 -7.99 -1.54
N ASN A 10 7.49 -7.09 -2.40
CA ASN A 10 8.18 -7.41 -3.65
C ASN A 10 9.48 -6.61 -3.78
N SER A 11 10.40 -7.07 -4.61
CA SER A 11 11.70 -6.43 -4.81
C SER A 11 11.60 -5.17 -5.70
N ILE A 12 12.53 -4.21 -5.51
CA ILE A 12 12.63 -3.01 -6.36
C ILE A 12 12.83 -3.39 -7.83
N ALA A 13 13.57 -4.46 -8.11
CA ALA A 13 13.86 -4.91 -9.48
C ALA A 13 12.60 -5.34 -10.27
N GLU A 14 11.52 -5.72 -9.58
CA GLU A 14 10.26 -6.14 -10.19
C GLU A 14 9.36 -4.99 -10.63
N ILE A 15 9.60 -3.77 -10.12
CA ILE A 15 8.77 -2.58 -10.39
C ILE A 15 8.61 -2.33 -11.89
N LYS A 16 9.69 -2.46 -12.64
CA LYS A 16 9.73 -2.22 -14.10
C LYS A 16 8.81 -3.14 -14.91
N ASP A 17 8.32 -4.22 -14.32
CA ASP A 17 7.49 -5.23 -14.99
C ASP A 17 6.03 -5.22 -14.50
N CYS A 18 5.66 -4.26 -13.63
CA CYS A 18 4.28 -4.00 -13.24
C CYS A 18 3.43 -3.58 -14.47
N LYS A 19 2.17 -4.00 -14.48
CA LYS A 19 1.20 -3.56 -15.50
C LYS A 19 0.40 -2.35 -15.04
N LEU A 20 0.19 -2.24 -13.74
CA LEU A 20 -0.40 -1.08 -13.10
C LEU A 20 0.34 -0.75 -11.80
N ILE A 21 0.63 0.53 -11.60
CA ILE A 21 1.15 1.08 -10.34
C ILE A 21 0.12 2.06 -9.79
N PHE A 22 -0.37 1.77 -8.59
CA PHE A 22 -1.12 2.73 -7.78
C PHE A 22 -0.15 3.37 -6.78
N LEU A 23 0.22 4.62 -7.04
CA LEU A 23 1.09 5.43 -6.19
C LEU A 23 0.22 6.36 -5.34
N ILE A 24 0.29 6.23 -4.02
CA ILE A 24 -0.52 7.02 -3.10
C ILE A 24 0.34 7.62 -1.98
N GLY A 25 0.19 8.92 -1.75
CA GLY A 25 0.86 9.64 -0.67
C GLY A 25 2.39 9.56 -0.72
N GLY A 26 2.99 9.69 -1.92
CA GLY A 26 4.43 9.61 -2.07
C GLY A 26 4.97 10.19 -3.37
N ASN A 27 6.17 10.78 -3.32
CA ASN A 27 6.86 11.35 -4.48
C ASN A 27 8.23 10.69 -4.71
N PRO A 28 8.28 9.53 -5.39
CA PRO A 28 9.53 8.79 -5.62
C PRO A 28 10.56 9.55 -6.45
N THR A 29 10.16 10.53 -7.26
CA THR A 29 11.11 11.32 -8.06
C THR A 29 12.01 12.22 -7.20
N GLU A 30 11.52 12.64 -6.04
CA GLU A 30 12.28 13.48 -5.09
C GLU A 30 12.90 12.67 -3.97
N ALA A 31 12.10 11.79 -3.33
CA ALA A 31 12.52 11.12 -2.09
C ALA A 31 13.13 9.72 -2.30
N HIS A 32 12.86 9.07 -3.43
CA HIS A 32 13.29 7.68 -3.69
C HIS A 32 13.75 7.50 -5.14
N PRO A 33 14.86 8.13 -5.55
CA PRO A 33 15.27 8.23 -6.96
C PRO A 33 15.47 6.87 -7.64
N ILE A 34 15.99 5.86 -6.94
CA ILE A 34 16.17 4.53 -7.52
C ILE A 34 14.83 3.86 -7.81
N VAL A 35 13.87 3.91 -6.87
CA VAL A 35 12.50 3.42 -7.08
C VAL A 35 11.83 4.22 -8.19
N GLY A 36 11.99 5.55 -8.20
CA GLY A 36 11.49 6.42 -9.27
C GLY A 36 12.03 6.06 -10.65
N LEU A 37 13.30 5.64 -10.76
CA LEU A 37 13.88 5.17 -12.01
C LEU A 37 13.23 3.87 -12.50
N GLU A 38 13.01 2.90 -11.62
CA GLU A 38 12.33 1.65 -11.97
C GLU A 38 10.87 1.91 -12.38
N MET A 39 10.16 2.81 -11.69
CA MET A 39 8.81 3.25 -12.07
C MET A 39 8.80 3.94 -13.44
N LYS A 40 9.80 4.77 -13.76
CA LYS A 40 9.95 5.37 -15.10
C LYS A 40 10.22 4.33 -16.18
N LYS A 41 10.96 3.26 -15.86
CA LYS A 41 11.14 2.12 -16.77
C LYS A 41 9.81 1.39 -17.01
N ALA A 42 9.02 1.16 -15.95
CA ALA A 42 7.67 0.60 -16.07
C ALA A 42 6.79 1.45 -17.00
N LEU A 43 6.77 2.77 -16.78
CA LEU A 43 5.99 3.71 -17.61
C LEU A 43 6.37 3.61 -19.08
N ARG A 44 7.67 3.57 -19.42
CA ARG A 44 8.16 3.40 -20.80
C ARG A 44 7.74 2.06 -21.41
N LYS A 45 7.51 1.04 -20.61
CA LYS A 45 7.00 -0.28 -21.02
C LYS A 45 5.46 -0.33 -21.12
N GLY A 46 4.77 0.80 -20.94
CA GLY A 46 3.31 0.88 -21.03
C GLY A 46 2.56 0.57 -19.74
N CYS A 47 3.25 0.58 -18.58
CA CYS A 47 2.59 0.46 -17.27
C CYS A 47 1.60 1.60 -17.06
N THR A 48 0.39 1.27 -16.63
CA THR A 48 -0.63 2.25 -16.25
C THR A 48 -0.36 2.79 -14.86
N PHE A 49 -0.45 4.12 -14.69
CA PHE A 49 -0.33 4.75 -13.38
C PHE A 49 -1.67 5.32 -12.92
N ILE A 50 -2.02 5.03 -11.67
CA ILE A 50 -2.99 5.77 -10.87
C ILE A 50 -2.18 6.49 -9.80
N VAL A 51 -2.39 7.79 -9.64
CA VAL A 51 -1.68 8.58 -8.62
C VAL A 51 -2.68 9.32 -7.74
N ALA A 52 -2.66 9.04 -6.44
CA ALA A 52 -3.44 9.76 -5.43
C ALA A 52 -2.47 10.57 -4.55
N ASP A 53 -2.47 11.88 -4.74
CA ASP A 53 -1.62 12.81 -3.98
C ASP A 53 -2.25 14.22 -4.07
N PRO A 54 -2.27 15.02 -3.00
CA PRO A 54 -2.76 16.39 -3.06
C PRO A 54 -1.94 17.27 -4.01
N ARG A 55 -0.66 16.92 -4.24
CA ARG A 55 0.24 17.63 -5.15
C ARG A 55 0.28 16.92 -6.51
N LYS A 56 0.26 17.69 -7.59
CA LYS A 56 0.44 17.16 -8.93
C LYS A 56 1.92 16.85 -9.21
N ILE A 57 2.43 15.80 -8.58
CA ILE A 57 3.81 15.31 -8.71
C ILE A 57 4.12 14.86 -10.14
N TRP A 58 5.40 14.59 -10.43
CA TRP A 58 5.84 14.20 -11.79
C TRP A 58 5.06 12.99 -12.32
N PHE A 59 4.86 11.94 -11.52
CA PHE A 59 4.08 10.77 -11.95
C PHE A 59 2.60 11.09 -12.18
N ALA A 60 2.01 12.05 -11.47
CA ALA A 60 0.63 12.49 -11.69
C ALA A 60 0.44 13.13 -13.07
N GLN A 61 1.48 13.80 -13.60
CA GLN A 61 1.43 14.37 -14.96
C GLN A 61 1.43 13.30 -16.07
N HIS A 62 1.86 12.08 -15.75
CA HIS A 62 1.96 10.96 -16.68
C HIS A 62 0.97 9.84 -16.36
N ALA A 63 0.16 10.03 -15.32
CA ALA A 63 -0.81 9.04 -14.88
C ALA A 63 -2.00 8.95 -15.84
N LYS A 64 -2.53 7.74 -16.00
CA LYS A 64 -3.82 7.52 -16.64
C LYS A 64 -4.94 8.16 -15.85
N LEU A 65 -4.79 8.18 -14.51
CA LEU A 65 -5.75 8.77 -13.60
C LEU A 65 -5.01 9.45 -12.44
N TYR A 66 -5.26 10.74 -12.26
CA TYR A 66 -4.76 11.52 -11.13
C TYR A 66 -5.91 11.87 -10.21
N LEU A 67 -5.77 11.53 -8.94
CA LEU A 67 -6.74 11.70 -7.87
C LEU A 67 -6.21 12.71 -6.85
N PRO A 68 -6.58 13.99 -6.93
CA PRO A 68 -6.13 15.03 -6.01
C PRO A 68 -6.84 14.91 -4.64
N VAL A 69 -6.50 13.89 -3.88
CA VAL A 69 -7.13 13.55 -2.61
C VAL A 69 -6.92 14.66 -1.57
N ARG A 70 -7.95 15.03 -0.84
CA ARG A 70 -7.83 15.94 0.32
C ARG A 70 -7.01 15.23 1.41
N PRO A 71 -6.00 15.88 2.02
CA PRO A 71 -5.23 15.30 3.12
C PRO A 71 -6.12 14.76 4.25
N GLY A 72 -5.85 13.55 4.70
CA GLY A 72 -6.60 12.88 5.78
C GLY A 72 -7.86 12.15 5.34
N SER A 73 -8.18 12.13 4.04
CA SER A 73 -9.36 11.41 3.51
C SER A 73 -9.01 10.13 2.73
N ASP A 74 -7.79 9.64 2.84
CA ASP A 74 -7.29 8.46 2.14
C ASP A 74 -8.13 7.22 2.39
N ASN A 75 -8.59 7.02 3.64
CA ASN A 75 -9.47 5.91 4.00
C ASN A 75 -10.81 5.94 3.23
N TRP A 76 -11.35 7.13 2.98
CA TRP A 76 -12.58 7.25 2.21
C TRP A 76 -12.36 6.80 0.77
N LEU A 77 -11.27 7.25 0.13
CA LEU A 77 -10.91 6.85 -1.22
C LEU A 77 -10.74 5.32 -1.32
N LEU A 78 -9.90 4.77 -0.44
CA LEU A 78 -9.53 3.35 -0.50
C LEU A 78 -10.71 2.42 -0.18
N ASN A 79 -11.54 2.76 0.80
CA ASN A 79 -12.73 1.99 1.15
C ASN A 79 -13.82 2.11 0.08
N ALA A 80 -13.98 3.27 -0.57
CA ALA A 80 -14.90 3.41 -1.70
C ALA A 80 -14.42 2.61 -2.92
N MET A 81 -13.11 2.52 -3.17
CA MET A 81 -12.56 1.61 -4.18
C MET A 81 -12.88 0.15 -3.84
N ALA A 82 -12.75 -0.26 -2.57
CA ALA A 82 -13.12 -1.61 -2.11
C ALA A 82 -14.63 -1.87 -2.29
N HIS A 83 -15.47 -0.89 -1.96
CA HIS A 83 -16.92 -0.95 -2.22
C HIS A 83 -17.21 -1.25 -3.69
N VAL A 84 -16.61 -0.49 -4.61
CA VAL A 84 -16.82 -0.67 -6.07
C VAL A 84 -16.37 -2.07 -6.52
N ILE A 85 -15.19 -2.52 -6.06
CA ILE A 85 -14.65 -3.84 -6.41
C ILE A 85 -15.64 -4.95 -6.00
N ILE A 86 -16.19 -4.87 -4.80
CA ILE A 86 -17.16 -5.85 -4.28
C ILE A 86 -18.52 -5.73 -5.00
N ALA A 87 -19.02 -4.52 -5.16
CA ALA A 87 -20.33 -4.28 -5.78
C ALA A 87 -20.38 -4.70 -7.26
N GLU A 88 -19.24 -4.60 -7.97
CA GLU A 88 -19.13 -4.99 -9.37
C GLU A 88 -18.60 -6.43 -9.56
N GLY A 89 -18.35 -7.18 -8.47
CA GLY A 89 -17.87 -8.57 -8.54
C GLY A 89 -16.46 -8.70 -9.13
N LEU A 90 -15.61 -7.70 -8.91
CA LEU A 90 -14.23 -7.63 -9.42
C LEU A 90 -13.20 -8.25 -8.46
N GLU A 91 -13.65 -8.73 -7.30
CA GLU A 91 -12.79 -9.38 -6.31
C GLU A 91 -12.28 -10.74 -6.78
N ASN A 92 -11.11 -11.13 -6.31
CA ASN A 92 -10.56 -12.46 -6.57
C ASN A 92 -11.11 -13.47 -5.57
N LYS A 93 -12.26 -14.07 -5.89
CA LYS A 93 -12.99 -15.00 -5.01
C LYS A 93 -12.16 -16.20 -4.56
N GLU A 94 -11.35 -16.75 -5.45
CA GLU A 94 -10.51 -17.92 -5.12
C GLU A 94 -9.39 -17.53 -4.14
N PHE A 95 -8.76 -16.39 -4.35
CA PHE A 95 -7.74 -15.87 -3.43
C PHE A 95 -8.35 -15.57 -2.05
N ILE A 96 -9.50 -14.91 -2.03
CA ILE A 96 -10.22 -14.58 -0.78
C ILE A 96 -10.52 -15.85 -0.01
N LYS A 97 -11.13 -16.85 -0.65
CA LYS A 97 -11.51 -18.12 -0.02
C LYS A 97 -10.34 -18.90 0.58
N THR A 98 -9.16 -18.85 -0.06
CA THR A 98 -8.03 -19.71 0.31
C THR A 98 -6.94 -19.00 1.09
N ARG A 99 -6.90 -17.67 1.10
CA ARG A 99 -5.77 -16.88 1.58
C ARG A 99 -6.13 -15.73 2.53
N THR A 100 -7.42 -15.49 2.76
CA THR A 100 -7.86 -14.38 3.61
C THR A 100 -8.92 -14.83 4.62
N GLU A 101 -9.14 -14.00 5.62
CA GLU A 101 -10.22 -14.06 6.59
C GLU A 101 -10.90 -12.69 6.69
N GLY A 102 -12.10 -12.60 7.27
CA GLY A 102 -12.78 -11.32 7.51
C GLY A 102 -13.39 -10.67 6.27
N PHE A 103 -13.62 -11.41 5.17
CA PHE A 103 -14.18 -10.83 3.94
C PHE A 103 -15.61 -10.32 4.12
N GLU A 104 -16.48 -11.07 4.82
CA GLU A 104 -17.88 -10.66 5.01
C GLU A 104 -17.99 -9.44 5.92
N GLU A 105 -17.11 -9.31 6.92
CA GLU A 105 -16.99 -8.13 7.77
C GLU A 105 -16.55 -6.91 6.96
N LEU A 106 -15.54 -7.06 6.10
CA LEU A 106 -15.10 -5.99 5.20
C LEU A 106 -16.23 -5.56 4.27
N LYS A 107 -16.92 -6.52 3.66
CA LYS A 107 -18.05 -6.26 2.74
C LYS A 107 -19.16 -5.49 3.43
N LEU A 108 -19.49 -5.87 4.67
CA LEU A 108 -20.50 -5.16 5.47
C LEU A 108 -20.04 -3.75 5.82
N PHE A 109 -18.76 -3.61 6.22
CA PHE A 109 -18.17 -2.32 6.59
C PHE A 109 -18.17 -1.31 5.44
N VAL A 110 -17.79 -1.74 4.21
CA VAL A 110 -17.70 -0.81 3.07
C VAL A 110 -19.02 -0.62 2.34
N LYS A 111 -20.10 -1.30 2.73
CA LYS A 111 -21.40 -1.29 2.04
C LYS A 111 -21.94 0.12 1.80
N ASP A 112 -21.81 1.00 2.79
CA ASP A 112 -22.36 2.36 2.77
C ASP A 112 -21.28 3.43 2.46
N ILE A 113 -20.06 3.00 2.09
CA ILE A 113 -18.96 3.88 1.69
C ILE A 113 -18.94 3.96 0.16
N THR A 114 -20.00 4.54 -0.40
CA THR A 114 -20.15 4.66 -1.86
C THR A 114 -19.20 5.70 -2.43
N PRO A 115 -18.88 5.64 -3.74
CA PRO A 115 -18.07 6.68 -4.39
C PRO A 115 -18.63 8.09 -4.24
N GLU A 116 -19.95 8.26 -4.27
CA GLU A 116 -20.62 9.55 -4.08
C GLU A 116 -20.35 10.11 -2.68
N LYS A 117 -20.50 9.28 -1.66
CA LYS A 117 -20.20 9.67 -0.29
C LYS A 117 -18.71 9.98 -0.11
N ALA A 118 -17.84 9.19 -0.72
CA ALA A 118 -16.41 9.44 -0.68
C ALA A 118 -16.00 10.72 -1.40
N GLU A 119 -16.70 11.12 -2.49
CA GLU A 119 -16.48 12.39 -3.18
C GLU A 119 -16.64 13.59 -2.23
N GLU A 120 -17.63 13.58 -1.34
CA GLU A 120 -17.86 14.66 -0.37
C GLU A 120 -16.63 14.88 0.53
N PHE A 121 -15.96 13.80 0.96
CA PHE A 121 -14.80 13.86 1.85
C PHE A 121 -13.49 14.06 1.11
N THR A 122 -13.29 13.33 0.00
CA THR A 122 -12.03 13.31 -0.74
C THR A 122 -11.87 14.47 -1.71
N GLY A 123 -12.98 15.01 -2.21
CA GLY A 123 -13.01 15.95 -3.31
C GLY A 123 -12.72 15.32 -4.68
N ILE A 124 -12.64 14.00 -4.76
CA ILE A 124 -12.41 13.26 -6.01
C ILE A 124 -13.79 12.87 -6.58
N PRO A 125 -14.07 13.16 -7.87
CA PRO A 125 -15.32 12.77 -8.50
C PRO A 125 -15.61 11.27 -8.35
N ALA A 126 -16.86 10.91 -8.04
CA ALA A 126 -17.28 9.53 -7.82
C ALA A 126 -16.91 8.61 -8.99
N GLU A 127 -17.01 9.10 -10.22
CA GLU A 127 -16.66 8.30 -11.41
C GLU A 127 -15.14 8.05 -11.50
N ASP A 128 -14.29 8.97 -11.06
CA ASP A 128 -12.84 8.76 -11.00
C ASP A 128 -12.48 7.70 -9.96
N ILE A 129 -13.20 7.65 -8.83
CA ILE A 129 -13.06 6.59 -7.82
C ILE A 129 -13.43 5.23 -8.41
N ARG A 130 -14.55 5.15 -9.15
CA ARG A 130 -14.95 3.91 -9.85
C ARG A 130 -13.93 3.50 -10.88
N GLN A 131 -13.43 4.44 -11.67
CA GLN A 131 -12.40 4.17 -12.67
C GLN A 131 -11.11 3.66 -12.03
N ALA A 132 -10.68 4.25 -10.91
CA ALA A 132 -9.51 3.78 -10.16
C ALA A 132 -9.69 2.33 -9.70
N ALA A 133 -10.83 2.02 -9.08
CA ALA A 133 -11.16 0.69 -8.60
C ALA A 133 -11.15 -0.35 -9.73
N ARG A 134 -11.82 -0.04 -10.85
CA ARG A 134 -11.88 -0.93 -12.03
C ARG A 134 -10.51 -1.14 -12.67
N LEU A 135 -9.71 -0.08 -12.85
CA LEU A 135 -8.36 -0.18 -13.40
C LEU A 135 -7.47 -1.05 -12.51
N TYR A 136 -7.49 -0.82 -11.18
CA TYR A 136 -6.70 -1.56 -10.24
C TYR A 136 -7.07 -3.05 -10.20
N ALA A 137 -8.35 -3.36 -10.09
CA ALA A 137 -8.82 -4.74 -9.95
C ALA A 137 -8.66 -5.57 -11.24
N LYS A 138 -8.88 -4.97 -12.42
CA LYS A 138 -8.82 -5.67 -13.72
C LYS A 138 -7.40 -5.86 -14.26
N SER A 139 -6.41 -5.18 -13.72
CA SER A 139 -5.03 -5.34 -14.18
C SER A 139 -4.48 -6.70 -13.75
N GLU A 140 -3.70 -7.33 -14.59
CA GLU A 140 -3.04 -8.61 -14.31
C GLU A 140 -2.01 -8.53 -13.18
N LYS A 141 -1.26 -7.41 -13.14
CA LYS A 141 -0.16 -7.17 -12.19
C LYS A 141 -0.24 -5.74 -11.67
N SER A 142 -0.99 -5.55 -10.59
CA SER A 142 -1.11 -4.27 -9.89
C SER A 142 -0.26 -4.24 -8.63
N ALA A 143 0.51 -3.17 -8.45
CA ALA A 143 1.28 -2.92 -7.25
C ALA A 143 0.87 -1.57 -6.62
N ILE A 144 0.75 -1.53 -5.29
CA ILE A 144 0.52 -0.29 -4.55
C ILE A 144 1.85 0.16 -3.94
N PHE A 145 2.19 1.42 -4.15
CA PHE A 145 3.33 2.09 -3.51
C PHE A 145 2.85 3.27 -2.69
N TYR A 146 3.32 3.36 -1.45
CA TYR A 146 2.95 4.44 -0.54
C TYR A 146 4.12 4.86 0.35
N THR A 147 4.03 6.05 0.93
CA THR A 147 5.02 6.58 1.88
C THR A 147 4.36 7.27 3.07
N LEU A 148 5.05 8.22 3.66
CA LEU A 148 4.62 8.99 4.82
C LEU A 148 3.29 9.74 4.63
N GLY A 149 2.93 10.09 3.38
CA GLY A 149 1.62 10.69 3.07
C GLY A 149 0.43 9.78 3.38
N ILE A 150 0.67 8.49 3.65
CA ILE A 150 -0.33 7.53 4.13
C ILE A 150 -0.18 7.28 5.63
N THR A 151 1.06 7.14 6.11
CA THR A 151 1.33 6.63 7.47
C THR A 151 1.35 7.74 8.52
N GLU A 152 1.69 8.97 8.17
CA GLU A 152 1.77 10.10 9.10
C GLU A 152 0.45 10.86 9.24
N HIS A 153 -0.62 10.13 9.47
CA HIS A 153 -1.95 10.63 9.84
C HIS A 153 -2.40 10.03 11.17
N THR A 154 -3.35 10.66 11.83
CA THR A 154 -3.99 10.11 13.03
C THR A 154 -4.57 8.72 12.80
N CYS A 155 -5.03 8.44 11.57
CA CYS A 155 -5.53 7.15 11.10
C CYS A 155 -4.52 6.35 10.26
N GLY A 156 -3.21 6.64 10.36
CA GLY A 156 -2.17 6.04 9.52
C GLY A 156 -2.16 4.51 9.54
N THR A 157 -2.38 3.90 10.71
CA THR A 157 -2.49 2.43 10.81
C THR A 157 -3.67 1.89 10.00
N ASP A 158 -4.81 2.55 10.05
CA ASP A 158 -6.00 2.12 9.31
C ASP A 158 -5.85 2.38 7.81
N ASN A 159 -5.18 3.46 7.41
CA ASN A 159 -4.80 3.69 6.02
C ASN A 159 -4.00 2.51 5.45
N VAL A 160 -2.97 2.05 6.18
CA VAL A 160 -2.15 0.90 5.75
C VAL A 160 -2.95 -0.39 5.70
N ARG A 161 -3.83 -0.63 6.68
CA ARG A 161 -4.74 -1.79 6.68
C ARG A 161 -5.68 -1.77 5.47
N THR A 162 -6.22 -0.60 5.12
CA THR A 162 -7.11 -0.46 3.97
C THR A 162 -6.37 -0.70 2.65
N ILE A 163 -5.11 -0.26 2.52
CA ILE A 163 -4.25 -0.60 1.38
C ILE A 163 -4.06 -2.13 1.30
N ALA A 164 -3.77 -2.77 2.43
CA ALA A 164 -3.62 -4.23 2.48
C ALA A 164 -4.91 -4.94 2.05
N ASN A 165 -6.07 -4.45 2.52
CA ASN A 165 -7.37 -4.99 2.15
C ASN A 165 -7.62 -4.93 0.62
N LEU A 166 -7.26 -3.83 -0.05
CA LEU A 166 -7.38 -3.74 -1.51
C LEU A 166 -6.53 -4.78 -2.23
N ALA A 167 -5.29 -5.00 -1.78
CA ALA A 167 -4.41 -6.00 -2.38
C ALA A 167 -4.90 -7.43 -2.13
N LEU A 168 -5.41 -7.73 -0.93
CA LEU A 168 -6.01 -9.03 -0.59
C LEU A 168 -7.29 -9.27 -1.36
N LEU A 169 -8.17 -8.27 -1.46
CA LEU A 169 -9.44 -8.35 -2.17
C LEU A 169 -9.27 -8.73 -3.65
N THR A 170 -8.21 -8.23 -4.27
CA THR A 170 -7.92 -8.46 -5.71
C THR A 170 -6.89 -9.56 -5.97
N GLY A 171 -6.27 -10.12 -4.92
CA GLY A 171 -5.20 -11.11 -5.04
C GLY A 171 -3.92 -10.56 -5.66
N HIS A 172 -3.69 -9.24 -5.56
CA HIS A 172 -2.45 -8.59 -6.02
C HIS A 172 -1.34 -8.63 -4.97
N ILE A 173 -1.12 -9.80 -4.41
CA ILE A 173 -0.05 -10.08 -3.45
C ILE A 173 0.46 -11.51 -3.62
N GLY A 174 1.73 -11.75 -3.26
CA GLY A 174 2.35 -13.06 -3.37
C GLY A 174 2.67 -13.48 -4.81
N LYS A 175 2.71 -12.53 -5.74
CA LYS A 175 3.06 -12.72 -7.15
C LYS A 175 4.12 -11.71 -7.56
N SER A 176 4.93 -12.03 -8.56
CA SER A 176 5.91 -11.08 -9.13
C SER A 176 5.22 -9.84 -9.68
N SER A 177 5.83 -8.67 -9.45
CA SER A 177 5.39 -7.37 -9.97
C SER A 177 4.00 -6.94 -9.50
N THR A 178 3.61 -7.36 -8.28
CA THR A 178 2.39 -6.95 -7.57
C THR A 178 2.74 -6.43 -6.17
N GLY A 179 1.80 -6.44 -5.26
CA GLY A 179 2.05 -6.30 -3.82
C GLY A 179 1.80 -4.93 -3.24
N VAL A 180 2.10 -4.87 -1.95
CA VAL A 180 1.99 -3.67 -1.09
C VAL A 180 3.40 -3.25 -0.72
N ASN A 181 3.80 -2.08 -1.18
CA ASN A 181 5.19 -1.67 -1.20
C ASN A 181 5.38 -0.32 -0.48
N PRO A 182 5.57 -0.32 0.86
CA PRO A 182 5.95 0.87 1.59
C PRO A 182 7.33 1.34 1.16
N ILE A 183 7.46 2.59 0.71
CA ILE A 183 8.72 3.22 0.40
C ILE A 183 9.14 4.04 1.62
N ARG A 184 10.22 3.60 2.31
CA ARG A 184 10.65 4.20 3.58
C ARG A 184 11.19 5.62 3.39
N GLY A 185 11.01 6.48 4.41
CA GLY A 185 11.40 7.88 4.36
C GLY A 185 12.91 8.11 4.52
N GLN A 186 13.55 7.44 5.48
CA GLN A 186 14.96 7.62 5.80
C GLN A 186 15.86 6.61 5.10
N ASN A 187 17.15 6.93 5.02
CA ASN A 187 18.15 6.07 4.41
C ASN A 187 18.31 4.77 5.22
N ASN A 188 18.23 3.64 4.50
CA ASN A 188 18.44 2.30 5.07
C ASN A 188 17.61 1.97 6.33
N VAL A 189 16.40 2.51 6.44
CA VAL A 189 15.50 2.23 7.58
C VAL A 189 15.27 0.73 7.73
N GLN A 190 15.11 0.00 6.61
CA GLN A 190 14.91 -1.44 6.67
C GLN A 190 16.12 -2.15 7.31
N GLY A 191 17.34 -1.84 6.87
CA GLY A 191 18.54 -2.43 7.44
C GLY A 191 18.73 -2.09 8.93
N ALA A 192 18.48 -0.83 9.31
CA ALA A 192 18.51 -0.42 10.72
C ALA A 192 17.48 -1.22 11.56
N THR A 193 16.27 -1.39 11.04
CA THR A 193 15.22 -2.18 11.70
C THR A 193 15.63 -3.65 11.85
N ASP A 194 16.22 -4.26 10.82
CA ASP A 194 16.72 -5.64 10.84
C ASP A 194 17.84 -5.83 11.87
N MET A 195 18.63 -4.78 12.10
CA MET A 195 19.69 -4.75 13.12
C MET A 195 19.17 -4.40 14.52
N GLY A 196 17.86 -4.34 14.74
CA GLY A 196 17.24 -4.12 16.04
C GLY A 196 17.06 -2.66 16.44
N ALA A 197 17.15 -1.71 15.51
CA ALA A 197 16.86 -0.30 15.78
C ALA A 197 15.34 -0.03 15.83
N LEU A 198 14.66 -0.75 16.70
CA LEU A 198 13.22 -0.61 17.01
C LEU A 198 13.05 -0.48 18.50
N PRO A 199 12.09 0.29 18.99
CA PRO A 199 11.91 0.55 20.42
C PRO A 199 11.47 -0.67 21.22
N ASP A 200 10.92 -1.71 20.58
CA ASP A 200 10.35 -2.90 21.21
C ASP A 200 11.03 -4.21 20.78
N ARG A 201 12.14 -4.13 20.05
CA ARG A 201 12.80 -5.28 19.44
C ARG A 201 14.31 -5.25 19.61
N MET A 202 14.87 -6.45 19.68
CA MET A 202 16.29 -6.72 19.55
C MET A 202 16.61 -7.21 18.13
N HIS A 203 17.89 -7.44 17.84
CA HIS A 203 18.37 -7.98 16.55
C HIS A 203 17.57 -9.20 16.11
N GLY A 204 17.25 -9.27 14.82
CA GLY A 204 16.45 -10.36 14.27
C GLY A 204 14.98 -10.35 14.71
N TYR A 205 14.42 -9.16 14.98
CA TYR A 205 13.00 -8.97 15.35
C TYR A 205 12.54 -9.67 16.63
N GLN A 206 13.47 -10.02 17.53
CA GLN A 206 13.16 -10.64 18.81
C GLN A 206 12.53 -9.61 19.76
N TYR A 207 11.42 -9.97 20.42
CA TYR A 207 10.68 -9.02 21.28
C TYR A 207 11.37 -8.79 22.61
N LEU A 208 11.52 -7.52 23.03
CA LEU A 208 11.98 -7.13 24.36
C LEU A 208 11.02 -7.54 25.49
N SER A 209 9.77 -7.82 25.18
CA SER A 209 8.80 -8.32 26.15
C SER A 209 9.00 -9.80 26.50
N ASP A 210 9.86 -10.52 25.80
CA ASP A 210 10.22 -11.91 26.08
C ASP A 210 11.45 -11.96 27.01
N PRO A 211 11.33 -12.41 28.27
CA PRO A 211 12.44 -12.49 29.21
C PRO A 211 13.62 -13.36 28.71
N ALA A 212 13.32 -14.41 27.93
CA ALA A 212 14.36 -15.27 27.37
C ALA A 212 15.22 -14.55 26.32
N VAL A 213 14.62 -13.60 25.60
CA VAL A 213 15.33 -12.73 24.67
C VAL A 213 16.22 -11.76 25.42
N VAL A 214 15.71 -11.13 26.48
CA VAL A 214 16.49 -10.22 27.33
C VAL A 214 17.70 -10.95 27.91
N ASP A 215 17.50 -12.08 28.58
CA ASP A 215 18.57 -12.92 29.14
C ASP A 215 19.64 -13.33 28.12
N LYS A 216 19.22 -13.63 26.90
CA LYS A 216 20.12 -13.99 25.81
C LYS A 216 21.05 -12.84 25.44
N PHE A 217 20.52 -11.62 25.34
CA PHE A 217 21.31 -10.45 24.95
C PHE A 217 22.16 -9.92 26.09
N GLU A 218 21.66 -9.94 27.34
CA GLU A 218 22.44 -9.61 28.53
C GLU A 218 23.69 -10.52 28.65
N LYS A 219 23.51 -11.82 28.49
CA LYS A 219 24.65 -12.77 28.47
C LYS A 219 25.61 -12.52 27.32
N ALA A 220 25.10 -12.20 26.13
CA ALA A 220 25.95 -11.94 24.97
C ALA A 220 26.77 -10.66 25.09
N TRP A 221 26.23 -9.66 25.77
CA TRP A 221 26.87 -8.35 25.95
C TRP A 221 27.62 -8.22 27.27
N GLY A 222 27.45 -9.15 28.20
CA GLY A 222 28.09 -9.16 29.51
C GLY A 222 27.58 -8.07 30.46
N VAL A 223 26.28 -7.77 30.41
CA VAL A 223 25.58 -6.81 31.26
C VAL A 223 24.54 -7.49 32.08
#